data_30e400180349a5cb688854a0a5eca340
#
_entry.id   30e400180349a5cb688854a0a5eca340
#
_cell.length_a   1.000
_cell.length_b   1.000
_cell.length_c   1.000
_cell.angle_alpha   90.00
_cell.angle_beta   90.00
_cell.angle_gamma   90.00
#
_symmetry.space_group_name_H-M   'P 1'
#
loop_
_entity.id
_entity.type
_entity.pdbx_description
1 polymer ?
#
loop_
_entity_poly.entity_id
_entity_poly.type
_entity_poly.pdbx_seq_one_letter_code
_entity_poly.pdbx_strand_id
1 'polypeptide(L)'
;MSRSPLNLSRRTMMAALGLGAGAAGLAACGAPNGGGGGSADGSVRDGFSQADLTVPSEYEGRTPILFWAPFTGVNYEVLAEQFAAFNESQDEIVAIAESVGGYADLNQKFTAALQARTVPDIVCFPEMQWLQFYNSDALAPLDSYFDDEWNLDVYIDNYVAEGKAAGETFVVPFARSTPLFYYNKTRYIEAGLPEEGPETWEDLAEFAPELAKIEVEGRPLAALAVGADDAWHAQADIWGFGGANANEDFAVTINEDAGVEWLEWQRKFIHEDKFGYMAQAAGTDFASGITAGMRGSTAGLTGTTAATEGVFEVGTAFMLSKEGQEKQVPTGGSGLSIVRSDSQDRHDACAELFRFLAQPEKSAEWHAGTGYVPIVKAAADTQTVKDLVAENPNYGVALAQLENARTADYTNWDQGSVTEIGAAQAQVYGDGADPKKVLDALAATLQETLDDNREDYEAVEFEGWN
;
A
#
# COMPACT_ATOMS: atom_id res chain seq x y z
N MET A 1 16.80 30.42 -5.71
CA MET A 1 15.39 30.83 -5.62
C MET A 1 14.57 29.58 -5.88
N SER A 2 14.36 28.84 -4.83
CA SER A 2 13.54 27.60 -4.81
C SER A 2 12.08 28.01 -4.78
N ARG A 3 11.26 27.46 -5.67
CA ARG A 3 9.82 27.60 -5.64
C ARG A 3 9.28 26.38 -4.93
N SER A 4 8.71 26.59 -3.74
CA SER A 4 7.93 25.57 -3.04
C SER A 4 6.70 25.16 -3.87
N PRO A 5 6.27 23.91 -3.85
CA PRO A 5 5.01 23.49 -4.44
C PRO A 5 3.86 24.10 -3.65
N LEU A 6 2.88 24.66 -4.36
CA LEU A 6 1.65 25.22 -3.78
C LEU A 6 0.73 24.09 -3.35
N ASN A 7 0.59 23.88 -2.06
CA ASN A 7 -0.52 23.11 -1.50
C ASN A 7 -1.81 23.91 -1.68
N LEU A 8 -2.75 23.38 -2.45
CA LEU A 8 -4.04 23.98 -2.71
C LEU A 8 -5.08 23.34 -1.76
N SER A 9 -5.53 24.09 -0.76
CA SER A 9 -6.66 23.68 0.06
C SER A 9 -7.96 23.61 -0.78
N ARG A 10 -8.97 22.87 -0.30
CA ARG A 10 -10.28 22.70 -0.95
C ARG A 10 -10.88 24.03 -1.45
N ARG A 11 -10.69 25.13 -0.70
CA ARG A 11 -11.12 26.48 -1.09
C ARG A 11 -10.33 27.04 -2.26
N THR A 12 -9.05 26.76 -2.36
CA THR A 12 -8.16 27.25 -3.44
C THR A 12 -8.41 26.48 -4.73
N MET A 13 -8.72 25.19 -4.65
CA MET A 13 -9.08 24.35 -5.82
C MET A 13 -10.41 24.79 -6.45
N MET A 14 -11.41 25.15 -5.64
CA MET A 14 -12.69 25.66 -6.14
C MET A 14 -12.59 27.09 -6.71
N ALA A 15 -11.69 27.93 -6.21
CA ALA A 15 -11.47 29.28 -6.73
C ALA A 15 -10.69 29.30 -8.05
N ALA A 16 -9.83 28.32 -8.31
CA ALA A 16 -9.08 28.20 -9.56
C ALA A 16 -9.94 27.73 -10.75
N LEU A 17 -11.05 27.03 -10.48
CA LEU A 17 -12.02 26.59 -11.51
C LEU A 17 -12.98 27.69 -12.00
N GLY A 18 -12.98 28.85 -11.36
CA GLY A 18 -13.92 29.95 -11.67
C GLY A 18 -13.41 31.05 -12.62
N LEU A 19 -12.17 31.05 -13.07
CA LEU A 19 -11.56 32.19 -13.77
C LEU A 19 -11.08 31.95 -15.21
N GLY A 20 -11.59 30.91 -15.88
CA GLY A 20 -11.13 30.52 -17.21
C GLY A 20 -12.22 30.36 -18.29
N ALA A 21 -13.34 31.09 -18.25
CA ALA A 21 -14.26 31.11 -19.41
C ALA A 21 -14.93 32.47 -19.54
N GLY A 22 -14.32 33.33 -20.32
CA GLY A 22 -14.87 34.60 -20.76
C GLY A 22 -15.17 34.61 -22.26
N ALA A 23 -16.45 34.78 -22.59
CA ALA A 23 -17.04 35.27 -23.83
C ALA A 23 -17.26 34.30 -25.01
N ALA A 24 -18.49 33.80 -25.11
CA ALA A 24 -19.34 34.00 -26.28
C ALA A 24 -20.72 33.30 -26.16
N GLY A 25 -21.80 34.07 -26.29
CA GLY A 25 -23.07 33.55 -26.85
C GLY A 25 -24.21 33.31 -25.89
N LEU A 26 -25.03 34.35 -25.64
CA LEU A 26 -26.39 34.29 -25.10
C LEU A 26 -27.33 33.40 -25.97
N ALA A 27 -28.00 32.46 -25.33
CA ALA A 27 -29.39 32.18 -25.66
C ALA A 27 -30.10 31.52 -24.47
N ALA A 28 -31.21 32.11 -24.05
CA ALA A 28 -32.05 31.75 -22.92
C ALA A 28 -32.87 30.47 -23.19
N CYS A 29 -33.24 29.73 -22.09
CA CYS A 29 -34.63 29.52 -21.69
C CYS A 29 -34.75 28.43 -20.60
N GLY A 30 -35.40 28.82 -19.51
CA GLY A 30 -36.36 27.94 -18.82
C GLY A 30 -35.88 27.05 -17.71
N ALA A 31 -35.87 27.52 -16.47
CA ALA A 31 -35.96 26.65 -15.29
C ALA A 31 -37.41 26.13 -15.11
N PRO A 32 -37.62 24.94 -14.63
CA PRO A 32 -38.68 24.67 -13.69
C PRO A 32 -38.14 24.28 -12.30
N ASN A 33 -38.62 25.03 -11.30
CA ASN A 33 -38.64 24.63 -9.91
C ASN A 33 -39.41 23.32 -9.74
N GLY A 34 -38.82 22.39 -9.04
CA GLY A 34 -39.49 21.18 -8.56
C GLY A 34 -38.73 20.63 -7.39
N GLY A 35 -39.17 20.99 -6.15
CA GLY A 35 -38.69 20.33 -4.94
C GLY A 35 -39.15 18.88 -4.92
N GLY A 36 -38.24 18.00 -4.59
CA GLY A 36 -38.47 16.60 -4.30
C GLY A 36 -37.28 16.11 -3.51
N GLY A 37 -37.45 15.93 -2.17
CA GLY A 37 -36.49 15.22 -1.36
C GLY A 37 -36.47 13.75 -1.82
N GLY A 38 -35.48 13.38 -2.55
CA GLY A 38 -35.07 11.99 -2.83
C GLY A 38 -33.86 11.72 -2.00
N SER A 39 -33.87 10.67 -1.19
CA SER A 39 -32.68 10.01 -0.69
C SER A 39 -31.82 9.71 -1.92
N ALA A 40 -30.67 10.38 -2.01
CA ALA A 40 -29.72 10.10 -3.06
C ALA A 40 -29.11 8.73 -2.79
N ASP A 41 -29.59 7.73 -3.54
CA ASP A 41 -28.81 6.54 -3.80
C ASP A 41 -27.61 7.00 -4.63
N GLY A 42 -26.48 7.18 -3.89
CA GLY A 42 -25.33 7.91 -4.38
C GLY A 42 -24.39 7.09 -5.27
N SER A 43 -24.83 5.95 -5.84
CA SER A 43 -23.97 5.07 -6.62
C SER A 43 -23.57 5.62 -7.99
N VAL A 44 -24.47 6.32 -8.68
CA VAL A 44 -24.24 6.86 -10.02
C VAL A 44 -23.94 8.35 -10.00
N ARG A 45 -22.93 8.78 -10.76
CA ARG A 45 -22.52 10.18 -10.88
C ARG A 45 -22.66 10.66 -12.33
N ASP A 46 -23.63 11.51 -12.57
CA ASP A 46 -23.89 12.10 -13.89
C ASP A 46 -22.64 12.78 -14.46
N GLY A 47 -22.32 12.46 -15.72
CA GLY A 47 -21.23 13.05 -16.48
C GLY A 47 -19.85 12.42 -16.23
N PHE A 48 -19.77 11.27 -15.55
CA PHE A 48 -18.59 10.42 -15.50
C PHE A 48 -18.83 9.20 -16.42
N SER A 49 -18.12 9.15 -17.53
CA SER A 49 -18.15 8.04 -18.48
C SER A 49 -16.97 7.10 -18.25
N GLN A 50 -17.07 5.88 -18.75
CA GLN A 50 -15.99 4.91 -18.72
C GLN A 50 -14.80 5.39 -19.56
N ALA A 51 -13.58 5.17 -19.05
CA ALA A 51 -12.36 5.35 -19.81
C ALA A 51 -12.30 4.40 -21.00
N ASP A 52 -11.60 4.80 -22.07
CA ASP A 52 -11.43 3.97 -23.26
C ASP A 52 -10.83 2.60 -22.90
N LEU A 53 -11.47 1.55 -23.37
CA LEU A 53 -10.99 0.18 -23.21
C LEU A 53 -11.21 -0.61 -24.50
N THR A 54 -10.43 -1.66 -24.69
CA THR A 54 -10.60 -2.58 -25.82
C THR A 54 -11.15 -3.90 -25.31
N VAL A 55 -12.39 -4.21 -25.69
CA VAL A 55 -13.01 -5.51 -25.39
C VAL A 55 -12.54 -6.54 -26.41
N PRO A 56 -11.93 -7.68 -25.99
CA PRO A 56 -11.60 -8.76 -26.91
C PRO A 56 -12.84 -9.32 -27.60
N SER A 57 -12.70 -9.69 -28.88
CA SER A 57 -13.85 -10.11 -29.73
C SER A 57 -14.63 -11.31 -29.19
N GLU A 58 -13.97 -12.21 -28.46
CA GLU A 58 -14.59 -13.36 -27.79
C GLU A 58 -15.58 -12.99 -26.68
N TYR A 59 -15.48 -11.76 -26.16
CA TYR A 59 -16.35 -11.24 -25.10
C TYR A 59 -17.32 -10.14 -25.61
N GLU A 60 -17.45 -9.98 -26.91
CA GLU A 60 -18.37 -8.99 -27.53
C GLU A 60 -19.80 -9.19 -27.02
N GLY A 61 -20.43 -8.11 -26.57
CA GLY A 61 -21.81 -8.11 -26.06
C GLY A 61 -21.95 -8.27 -24.53
N ARG A 62 -20.85 -8.54 -23.81
CA ARG A 62 -20.85 -8.53 -22.33
C ARG A 62 -20.71 -7.10 -21.77
N THR A 63 -21.14 -6.89 -20.55
CA THR A 63 -20.91 -5.64 -19.80
C THR A 63 -19.43 -5.51 -19.46
N PRO A 64 -18.68 -4.54 -20.04
CA PRO A 64 -17.27 -4.40 -19.76
C PRO A 64 -17.02 -3.56 -18.52
N ILE A 65 -16.11 -4.03 -17.65
CA ILE A 65 -15.59 -3.28 -16.52
C ILE A 65 -14.08 -3.16 -16.61
N LEU A 66 -13.55 -1.96 -16.32
CA LEU A 66 -12.14 -1.62 -16.43
C LEU A 66 -11.52 -1.41 -15.04
N PHE A 67 -10.48 -2.16 -14.75
CA PHE A 67 -9.65 -1.98 -13.55
C PHE A 67 -8.30 -1.37 -13.91
N TRP A 68 -8.00 -0.19 -13.39
CA TRP A 68 -6.65 0.35 -13.43
C TRP A 68 -5.84 -0.20 -12.26
N ALA A 69 -5.00 -1.19 -12.58
CA ALA A 69 -4.23 -1.96 -11.61
C ALA A 69 -2.83 -1.36 -11.39
N PRO A 70 -2.45 -1.02 -10.15
CA PRO A 70 -1.10 -0.54 -9.82
C PRO A 70 -0.12 -1.71 -9.63
N PHE A 71 -0.22 -2.74 -10.46
CA PHE A 71 0.59 -3.95 -10.40
C PHE A 71 1.39 -4.14 -11.67
N THR A 72 2.61 -4.65 -11.53
CA THR A 72 3.53 -4.99 -12.63
C THR A 72 4.13 -6.38 -12.41
N GLY A 73 4.79 -6.93 -13.43
CA GLY A 73 5.45 -8.24 -13.33
C GLY A 73 4.51 -9.35 -12.89
N VAL A 74 4.98 -10.23 -12.02
CA VAL A 74 4.25 -11.41 -11.58
C VAL A 74 2.90 -11.09 -10.94
N ASN A 75 2.80 -9.99 -10.19
CA ASN A 75 1.55 -9.60 -9.55
C ASN A 75 0.47 -9.22 -10.58
N TYR A 76 0.85 -8.58 -11.68
CA TYR A 76 -0.07 -8.30 -12.77
C TYR A 76 -0.44 -9.56 -13.55
N GLU A 77 0.49 -10.49 -13.75
CA GLU A 77 0.23 -11.77 -14.43
C GLU A 77 -0.81 -12.59 -13.66
N VAL A 78 -0.66 -12.72 -12.34
CA VAL A 78 -1.64 -13.42 -11.47
C VAL A 78 -3.00 -12.72 -11.48
N LEU A 79 -3.04 -11.37 -11.47
CA LEU A 79 -4.29 -10.63 -11.61
C LEU A 79 -4.98 -10.94 -12.95
N ALA A 80 -4.23 -10.94 -14.03
CA ALA A 80 -4.76 -11.24 -15.35
C ALA A 80 -5.32 -12.67 -15.45
N GLU A 81 -4.68 -13.65 -14.80
CA GLU A 81 -5.18 -15.02 -14.70
C GLU A 81 -6.49 -15.10 -13.91
N GLN A 82 -6.61 -14.39 -12.78
CA GLN A 82 -7.86 -14.34 -12.01
C GLN A 82 -8.99 -13.67 -12.80
N PHE A 83 -8.70 -12.60 -13.55
CA PHE A 83 -9.67 -11.94 -14.41
C PHE A 83 -10.11 -12.83 -15.59
N ALA A 84 -9.17 -13.58 -16.19
CA ALA A 84 -9.51 -14.58 -17.21
C ALA A 84 -10.42 -15.66 -16.62
N ALA A 85 -10.11 -16.18 -15.42
CA ALA A 85 -10.96 -17.17 -14.75
C ALA A 85 -12.37 -16.63 -14.42
N PHE A 86 -12.49 -15.36 -14.01
CA PHE A 86 -13.78 -14.70 -13.84
C PHE A 86 -14.53 -14.62 -15.16
N ASN A 87 -13.89 -14.16 -16.24
CA ASN A 87 -14.49 -14.02 -17.57
C ASN A 87 -14.93 -15.36 -18.17
N GLU A 88 -14.26 -16.45 -17.81
CA GLU A 88 -14.62 -17.82 -18.26
C GLU A 88 -15.74 -18.43 -17.42
N SER A 89 -15.96 -17.96 -16.18
CA SER A 89 -16.94 -18.52 -15.25
C SER A 89 -18.39 -18.12 -15.53
N GLN A 90 -18.62 -17.08 -16.32
CA GLN A 90 -19.93 -16.53 -16.66
C GLN A 90 -19.92 -15.84 -18.03
N ASP A 91 -21.10 -15.47 -18.59
CA ASP A 91 -21.25 -14.96 -19.95
C ASP A 91 -21.77 -13.50 -20.03
N GLU A 92 -21.97 -12.82 -18.89
CA GLU A 92 -22.64 -11.52 -18.82
C GLU A 92 -21.66 -10.34 -18.69
N ILE A 93 -20.51 -10.56 -18.03
CA ILE A 93 -19.53 -9.52 -17.70
C ILE A 93 -18.17 -9.86 -18.33
N VAL A 94 -17.42 -8.83 -18.69
CA VAL A 94 -16.00 -8.98 -19.00
C VAL A 94 -15.19 -7.99 -18.17
N ALA A 95 -14.32 -8.51 -17.29
CA ALA A 95 -13.40 -7.73 -16.51
C ALA A 95 -12.07 -7.59 -17.26
N ILE A 96 -11.58 -6.35 -17.37
CA ILE A 96 -10.35 -6.00 -18.07
C ILE A 96 -9.44 -5.27 -17.08
N ALA A 97 -8.25 -5.80 -16.86
CA ALA A 97 -7.21 -5.14 -16.08
C ALA A 97 -6.24 -4.40 -17.01
N GLU A 98 -5.92 -3.16 -16.68
CA GLU A 98 -4.87 -2.36 -17.31
C GLU A 98 -3.80 -2.03 -16.26
N SER A 99 -2.56 -2.50 -16.48
CA SER A 99 -1.44 -2.09 -15.61
C SER A 99 -1.10 -0.62 -15.86
N VAL A 100 -1.12 0.17 -14.79
CA VAL A 100 -0.82 1.60 -14.88
C VAL A 100 0.53 1.98 -14.24
N GLY A 101 1.34 0.99 -13.86
CA GLY A 101 2.58 1.17 -13.14
C GLY A 101 2.43 0.88 -11.65
N GLY A 102 2.82 1.82 -10.80
CA GLY A 102 2.67 1.71 -9.35
C GLY A 102 1.53 2.56 -8.79
N TYR A 103 1.40 2.60 -7.46
CA TYR A 103 0.36 3.41 -6.79
C TYR A 103 0.48 4.91 -7.08
N ALA A 104 1.69 5.44 -7.17
CA ALA A 104 1.91 6.86 -7.52
C ALA A 104 1.42 7.18 -8.94
N ASP A 105 1.67 6.28 -9.89
CA ASP A 105 1.20 6.41 -11.28
C ASP A 105 -0.33 6.32 -11.35
N LEU A 106 -0.94 5.39 -10.60
CA LEU A 106 -2.40 5.27 -10.47
C LEU A 106 -3.01 6.55 -9.92
N ASN A 107 -2.45 7.09 -8.83
CA ASN A 107 -2.93 8.32 -8.20
C ASN A 107 -2.93 9.49 -9.20
N GLN A 108 -1.82 9.68 -9.90
CA GLN A 108 -1.70 10.73 -10.91
C GLN A 108 -2.69 10.54 -12.08
N LYS A 109 -2.78 9.32 -12.62
CA LYS A 109 -3.68 8.98 -13.73
C LYS A 109 -5.14 9.15 -13.34
N PHE A 110 -5.52 8.69 -12.14
CA PHE A 110 -6.90 8.78 -11.65
C PHE A 110 -7.31 10.22 -11.36
N THR A 111 -6.44 11.03 -10.75
CA THR A 111 -6.68 12.47 -10.56
C THR A 111 -6.95 13.19 -11.88
N ALA A 112 -6.19 12.89 -12.94
CA ALA A 112 -6.41 13.44 -14.28
C ALA A 112 -7.73 12.94 -14.89
N ALA A 113 -8.08 11.68 -14.67
CA ALA A 113 -9.32 11.06 -15.16
C ALA A 113 -10.57 11.72 -14.55
N LEU A 114 -10.55 12.02 -13.25
CA LEU A 114 -11.63 12.74 -12.58
C LEU A 114 -11.84 14.14 -13.17
N GLN A 115 -10.76 14.84 -13.51
CA GLN A 115 -10.84 16.16 -14.17
C GLN A 115 -11.41 16.03 -15.61
N ALA A 116 -11.02 14.98 -16.34
CA ALA A 116 -11.51 14.69 -17.68
C ALA A 116 -12.93 14.11 -17.70
N ARG A 117 -13.46 13.68 -16.55
CA ARG A 117 -14.72 12.96 -16.39
C ARG A 117 -14.78 11.64 -17.18
N THR A 118 -13.63 10.98 -17.32
CA THR A 118 -13.50 9.72 -18.03
C THR A 118 -12.68 8.80 -17.12
N VAL A 119 -13.36 7.85 -16.42
CA VAL A 119 -12.84 7.11 -15.29
C VAL A 119 -12.85 5.60 -15.54
N PRO A 120 -11.97 4.81 -14.89
CA PRO A 120 -12.13 3.36 -14.82
C PRO A 120 -13.33 3.01 -13.93
N ASP A 121 -13.73 1.74 -13.92
CA ASP A 121 -14.80 1.26 -13.04
C ASP A 121 -14.26 0.86 -11.66
N ILE A 122 -13.02 0.37 -11.62
CA ILE A 122 -12.36 -0.12 -10.42
C ILE A 122 -10.99 0.54 -10.28
N VAL A 123 -10.68 0.90 -9.06
CA VAL A 123 -9.35 1.37 -8.61
C VAL A 123 -8.97 0.69 -7.31
N CYS A 124 -7.67 0.67 -6.98
CA CYS A 124 -7.21 0.28 -5.66
C CYS A 124 -6.06 1.19 -5.22
N PHE A 125 -6.24 1.83 -4.07
CA PHE A 125 -5.25 2.72 -3.46
C PHE A 125 -4.65 2.08 -2.22
N PRO A 126 -3.39 2.42 -1.86
CA PRO A 126 -2.77 1.86 -0.68
C PRO A 126 -3.44 2.40 0.59
N GLU A 127 -3.61 1.52 1.57
CA GLU A 127 -4.12 1.80 2.92
C GLU A 127 -5.25 2.84 2.94
N MET A 128 -5.03 3.97 3.62
CA MET A 128 -6.02 5.03 3.78
C MET A 128 -5.94 6.15 2.72
N GLN A 129 -5.05 6.05 1.73
CA GLN A 129 -4.89 7.10 0.70
C GLN A 129 -6.11 7.26 -0.22
N TRP A 130 -7.04 6.30 -0.23
CA TRP A 130 -8.31 6.41 -0.95
C TRP A 130 -9.22 7.54 -0.43
N LEU A 131 -9.02 8.01 0.82
CA LEU A 131 -9.82 9.05 1.46
C LEU A 131 -9.83 10.36 0.67
N GLN A 132 -8.73 10.74 0.02
CA GLN A 132 -8.70 11.93 -0.85
C GLN A 132 -9.73 11.86 -1.97
N PHE A 133 -10.04 10.66 -2.46
CA PHE A 133 -11.02 10.43 -3.52
C PHE A 133 -12.44 10.25 -2.97
N TYR A 134 -12.59 9.71 -1.77
CA TYR A 134 -13.84 9.78 -1.01
C TYR A 134 -14.27 11.23 -0.77
N ASN A 135 -13.38 12.08 -0.28
CA ASN A 135 -13.64 13.51 -0.06
C ASN A 135 -13.98 14.26 -1.36
N SER A 136 -13.58 13.73 -2.51
CA SER A 136 -13.93 14.24 -3.84
C SER A 136 -15.23 13.64 -4.41
N ASP A 137 -15.95 12.83 -3.63
CA ASP A 137 -17.16 12.11 -4.03
C ASP A 137 -16.92 11.23 -5.29
N ALA A 138 -15.75 10.63 -5.40
CA ALA A 138 -15.36 9.82 -6.56
C ALA A 138 -15.66 8.33 -6.41
N LEU A 139 -15.89 7.84 -5.18
CA LEU A 139 -16.07 6.43 -4.88
C LEU A 139 -17.54 6.12 -4.53
N ALA A 140 -18.04 4.97 -4.94
CA ALA A 140 -19.37 4.49 -4.63
C ALA A 140 -19.36 3.66 -3.34
N PRO A 141 -20.40 3.78 -2.46
CA PRO A 141 -20.55 2.91 -1.31
C PRO A 141 -20.87 1.47 -1.75
N LEU A 142 -20.40 0.50 -0.95
CA LEU A 142 -20.50 -0.93 -1.27
C LEU A 142 -21.60 -1.66 -0.46
N ASP A 143 -22.16 -1.05 0.56
CA ASP A 143 -23.03 -1.71 1.55
C ASP A 143 -24.28 -2.34 0.94
N SER A 144 -24.82 -1.78 -0.15
CA SER A 144 -25.99 -2.31 -0.84
C SER A 144 -25.73 -3.61 -1.61
N TYR A 145 -24.47 -3.99 -1.82
CA TYR A 145 -24.06 -5.21 -2.53
C TYR A 145 -23.80 -6.39 -1.60
N PHE A 146 -23.71 -6.15 -0.27
CA PHE A 146 -23.48 -7.21 0.70
C PHE A 146 -24.73 -8.03 0.96
N ASP A 147 -24.54 -9.34 1.12
CA ASP A 147 -25.59 -10.33 1.43
C ASP A 147 -25.05 -11.47 2.33
N ASP A 148 -25.82 -12.56 2.45
CA ASP A 148 -25.44 -13.69 3.27
C ASP A 148 -24.23 -14.48 2.74
N GLU A 149 -23.93 -14.37 1.43
CA GLU A 149 -22.84 -15.11 0.78
C GLU A 149 -21.55 -14.27 0.71
N TRP A 150 -21.69 -12.95 0.59
CA TRP A 150 -20.56 -12.02 0.51
C TRP A 150 -20.84 -10.78 1.36
N ASN A 151 -20.11 -10.63 2.43
CA ASN A 151 -20.17 -9.51 3.36
C ASN A 151 -18.82 -9.28 4.03
N LEU A 152 -18.75 -8.31 4.91
CA LEU A 152 -17.49 -7.93 5.56
C LEU A 152 -16.93 -8.99 6.51
N ASP A 153 -17.76 -9.89 7.04
CA ASP A 153 -17.34 -10.94 7.99
C ASP A 153 -16.42 -11.99 7.35
N VAL A 154 -16.41 -12.11 6.01
CA VAL A 154 -15.52 -13.03 5.30
C VAL A 154 -14.07 -12.58 5.33
N TYR A 155 -13.83 -11.26 5.48
CA TYR A 155 -12.50 -10.66 5.44
C TYR A 155 -11.84 -10.59 6.82
N ILE A 156 -10.53 -10.40 6.84
CA ILE A 156 -9.74 -10.14 8.05
C ILE A 156 -10.11 -8.75 8.61
N ASP A 157 -10.47 -8.69 9.89
CA ASP A 157 -11.12 -7.54 10.52
C ASP A 157 -10.29 -6.24 10.43
N ASN A 158 -8.99 -6.31 10.65
CA ASN A 158 -8.10 -5.13 10.58
C ASN A 158 -8.16 -4.43 9.22
N TYR A 159 -8.27 -5.19 8.13
CA TYR A 159 -8.35 -4.62 6.79
C TYR A 159 -9.73 -4.07 6.44
N VAL A 160 -10.78 -4.60 7.08
CA VAL A 160 -12.16 -4.08 6.89
C VAL A 160 -12.29 -2.67 7.46
N ALA A 161 -11.70 -2.42 8.63
CA ALA A 161 -11.77 -1.11 9.29
C ALA A 161 -11.23 0.01 8.37
N GLU A 162 -10.15 -0.27 7.63
CA GLU A 162 -9.51 0.68 6.71
C GLU A 162 -10.35 1.02 5.46
N GLY A 163 -11.42 0.29 5.19
CA GLY A 163 -12.29 0.51 4.02
C GLY A 163 -13.54 1.35 4.32
N LYS A 164 -13.68 1.87 5.55
CA LYS A 164 -14.90 2.57 6.01
C LYS A 164 -14.68 4.06 6.20
N ALA A 165 -15.72 4.83 5.91
CA ALA A 165 -15.82 6.23 6.24
C ALA A 165 -17.28 6.60 6.54
N ALA A 166 -17.52 7.37 7.60
CA ALA A 166 -18.85 7.83 8.01
C ALA A 166 -19.90 6.71 8.10
N GLY A 167 -19.49 5.52 8.55
CA GLY A 167 -20.37 4.37 8.73
C GLY A 167 -20.71 3.58 7.47
N GLU A 168 -20.16 3.95 6.29
CA GLU A 168 -20.34 3.25 5.01
C GLU A 168 -19.03 2.62 4.56
N THR A 169 -19.09 1.57 3.73
CA THR A 169 -17.95 0.87 3.16
C THR A 169 -17.66 1.35 1.75
N PHE A 170 -16.44 1.79 1.47
CA PHE A 170 -15.98 2.24 0.15
C PHE A 170 -14.88 1.36 -0.43
N VAL A 171 -14.22 0.58 0.41
CA VAL A 171 -13.11 -0.27 0.01
C VAL A 171 -13.29 -1.65 0.63
N VAL A 172 -13.16 -2.70 -0.16
CA VAL A 172 -13.02 -4.07 0.35
C VAL A 172 -11.56 -4.53 0.22
N PRO A 173 -11.03 -5.31 1.20
CA PRO A 173 -9.66 -5.80 1.13
C PRO A 173 -9.37 -6.59 -0.15
N PHE A 174 -8.15 -6.44 -0.72
CA PHE A 174 -7.73 -7.23 -1.88
C PHE A 174 -6.23 -7.58 -1.80
N ALA A 175 -5.36 -6.71 -2.27
CA ALA A 175 -3.92 -6.94 -2.33
C ALA A 175 -3.27 -6.42 -1.04
N ARG A 176 -3.40 -7.14 0.07
CA ARG A 176 -2.91 -6.70 1.39
C ARG A 176 -1.56 -7.31 1.72
N SER A 177 -0.74 -6.55 2.43
CA SER A 177 0.63 -6.95 2.78
C SER A 177 1.02 -6.46 4.16
N THR A 178 2.15 -6.99 4.64
CA THR A 178 2.89 -6.49 5.80
C THR A 178 4.37 -6.43 5.47
N PRO A 179 5.16 -5.57 6.13
CA PRO A 179 6.60 -5.59 5.97
C PRO A 179 7.22 -6.80 6.65
N LEU A 180 8.30 -7.31 6.08
CA LEU A 180 9.15 -8.38 6.61
C LEU A 180 10.62 -7.98 6.51
N PHE A 181 11.45 -8.59 7.34
CA PHE A 181 12.88 -8.59 7.16
C PHE A 181 13.29 -9.80 6.31
N TYR A 182 13.90 -9.55 5.15
CA TYR A 182 14.45 -10.58 4.25
C TYR A 182 15.94 -10.72 4.51
N TYR A 183 16.43 -11.96 4.58
CA TYR A 183 17.86 -12.20 4.74
C TYR A 183 18.35 -13.33 3.85
N ASN A 184 19.63 -13.28 3.49
CA ASN A 184 20.33 -14.30 2.73
C ASN A 184 20.75 -15.44 3.68
N LYS A 185 19.88 -16.43 3.85
CA LYS A 185 20.06 -17.55 4.76
C LYS A 185 21.35 -18.31 4.48
N THR A 186 21.73 -18.46 3.21
CA THR A 186 23.00 -19.10 2.83
C THR A 186 24.20 -18.37 3.42
N ARG A 187 24.22 -17.04 3.39
CA ARG A 187 25.29 -16.23 3.96
C ARG A 187 25.30 -16.22 5.48
N TYR A 188 24.13 -16.28 6.11
CA TYR A 188 24.04 -16.44 7.57
C TYR A 188 24.67 -17.75 8.01
N ILE A 189 24.31 -18.87 7.37
CA ILE A 189 24.91 -20.18 7.64
C ILE A 189 26.44 -20.17 7.38
N GLU A 190 26.89 -19.58 6.27
CA GLU A 190 28.31 -19.44 5.93
C GLU A 190 29.10 -18.66 6.99
N ALA A 191 28.47 -17.61 7.55
CA ALA A 191 29.02 -16.81 8.64
C ALA A 191 28.98 -17.50 10.02
N GLY A 192 28.32 -18.65 10.13
CA GLY A 192 28.10 -19.35 11.42
C GLY A 192 27.04 -18.69 12.30
N LEU A 193 26.13 -17.94 11.70
CA LEU A 193 25.02 -17.27 12.36
C LEU A 193 23.76 -18.15 12.42
N PRO A 194 22.75 -17.80 13.25
CA PRO A 194 21.49 -18.52 13.31
C PRO A 194 20.77 -18.57 11.95
N GLU A 195 20.19 -19.73 11.63
CA GLU A 195 19.45 -19.95 10.37
C GLU A 195 18.13 -19.19 10.32
N GLU A 196 17.58 -18.83 11.47
CA GLU A 196 16.33 -18.10 11.67
C GLU A 196 16.47 -16.60 11.38
N GLY A 197 17.71 -16.11 11.20
CA GLY A 197 18.01 -14.69 11.00
C GLY A 197 17.97 -13.87 12.28
N PRO A 198 18.02 -12.53 12.19
CA PRO A 198 17.95 -11.64 13.34
C PRO A 198 16.50 -11.47 13.82
N GLU A 199 16.30 -11.31 15.11
CA GLU A 199 15.01 -10.96 15.72
C GLU A 199 14.93 -9.48 16.12
N THR A 200 16.09 -8.87 16.40
CA THR A 200 16.21 -7.51 16.89
C THR A 200 17.24 -6.71 16.08
N TRP A 201 17.19 -5.39 16.22
CA TRP A 201 18.23 -4.51 15.68
C TRP A 201 19.58 -4.76 16.32
N GLU A 202 19.59 -5.16 17.60
CA GLU A 202 20.78 -5.56 18.35
C GLU A 202 21.40 -6.84 17.75
N ASP A 203 20.58 -7.85 17.43
CA ASP A 203 21.07 -9.07 16.76
C ASP A 203 21.72 -8.73 15.42
N LEU A 204 21.06 -7.88 14.60
CA LEU A 204 21.62 -7.47 13.32
C LEU A 204 22.97 -6.77 13.49
N ALA A 205 23.13 -5.91 14.51
CA ALA A 205 24.38 -5.25 14.82
C ALA A 205 25.46 -6.22 15.31
N GLU A 206 25.09 -7.26 16.07
CA GLU A 206 25.99 -8.33 16.49
C GLU A 206 26.44 -9.22 15.32
N PHE A 207 25.52 -9.53 14.37
CA PHE A 207 25.78 -10.41 13.23
C PHE A 207 26.58 -9.72 12.11
N ALA A 208 26.43 -8.42 11.96
CA ALA A 208 27.01 -7.65 10.87
C ALA A 208 28.54 -7.78 10.71
N PRO A 209 29.36 -7.80 11.81
CA PRO A 209 30.80 -8.04 11.71
C PRO A 209 31.18 -9.41 11.14
N GLU A 210 30.35 -10.44 11.42
CA GLU A 210 30.62 -11.80 10.89
C GLU A 210 30.25 -11.86 9.40
N LEU A 211 29.12 -11.27 8.98
CA LEU A 211 28.73 -11.14 7.58
C LEU A 211 29.77 -10.36 6.79
N ALA A 212 30.32 -9.29 7.35
CA ALA A 212 31.35 -8.47 6.70
C ALA A 212 32.69 -9.17 6.46
N LYS A 213 32.95 -10.35 7.05
CA LYS A 213 34.12 -11.20 6.73
C LYS A 213 33.98 -11.92 5.40
N ILE A 214 32.77 -12.03 4.89
CA ILE A 214 32.48 -12.60 3.58
C ILE A 214 32.73 -11.50 2.54
N GLU A 215 33.46 -11.81 1.48
CA GLU A 215 33.72 -10.90 0.38
C GLU A 215 32.83 -11.25 -0.82
N VAL A 216 32.11 -10.26 -1.34
CA VAL A 216 31.36 -10.35 -2.58
C VAL A 216 31.88 -9.28 -3.54
N GLU A 217 32.33 -9.69 -4.73
CA GLU A 217 32.93 -8.80 -5.74
C GLU A 217 34.10 -7.94 -5.21
N GLY A 218 34.87 -8.50 -4.25
CA GLY A 218 36.01 -7.82 -3.63
C GLY A 218 35.66 -6.74 -2.61
N ARG A 219 34.45 -6.77 -2.06
CA ARG A 219 33.97 -5.88 -0.98
C ARG A 219 33.38 -6.72 0.16
N PRO A 220 33.49 -6.26 1.41
CA PRO A 220 32.75 -6.87 2.51
C PRO A 220 31.25 -6.93 2.21
N LEU A 221 30.61 -8.07 2.52
CA LEU A 221 29.17 -8.21 2.39
C LEU A 221 28.48 -7.23 3.35
N ALA A 222 27.59 -6.40 2.82
CA ALA A 222 26.77 -5.53 3.65
C ALA A 222 25.70 -6.35 4.39
N ALA A 223 25.48 -6.05 5.66
CA ALA A 223 24.43 -6.72 6.43
C ALA A 223 23.02 -6.20 6.09
N LEU A 224 22.92 -4.94 5.63
CA LEU A 224 21.64 -4.28 5.34
C LEU A 224 21.73 -3.30 4.17
N ALA A 225 20.81 -3.43 3.23
CA ALA A 225 20.50 -2.39 2.26
C ALA A 225 19.14 -1.75 2.58
N VAL A 226 19.07 -0.42 2.64
CA VAL A 226 17.85 0.34 2.93
C VAL A 226 17.46 1.23 1.76
N GLY A 227 16.16 1.35 1.47
CA GLY A 227 15.60 2.39 0.61
C GLY A 227 15.37 3.67 1.40
N ALA A 228 15.34 4.80 0.72
CA ALA A 228 15.13 6.11 1.33
C ALA A 228 13.74 6.73 1.07
N ASP A 229 12.95 6.13 0.23
CA ASP A 229 11.61 6.57 -0.19
C ASP A 229 10.51 5.68 0.40
N ASP A 230 10.75 5.12 1.58
CA ASP A 230 9.99 4.03 2.17
C ASP A 230 9.42 4.41 3.55
N ALA A 231 8.44 5.33 3.54
CA ALA A 231 7.75 5.76 4.74
C ALA A 231 6.97 4.61 5.43
N TRP A 232 6.55 3.61 4.68
CA TRP A 232 5.82 2.46 5.19
C TRP A 232 6.70 1.55 6.07
N HIS A 233 7.91 1.19 5.62
CA HIS A 233 8.86 0.46 6.47
C HIS A 233 9.38 1.34 7.62
N ALA A 234 9.50 2.67 7.40
CA ALA A 234 9.86 3.61 8.46
C ALA A 234 8.86 3.58 9.62
N GLN A 235 7.58 3.40 9.32
CA GLN A 235 6.54 3.26 10.34
C GLN A 235 6.77 2.00 11.21
N ALA A 236 7.10 0.87 10.59
CA ALA A 236 7.45 -0.35 11.34
C ALA A 236 8.72 -0.16 12.19
N ASP A 237 9.73 0.49 11.62
CA ASP A 237 10.98 0.74 12.32
C ASP A 237 10.77 1.64 13.55
N ILE A 238 10.07 2.78 13.41
CA ILE A 238 9.86 3.70 14.54
C ILE A 238 9.02 3.06 15.66
N TRP A 239 8.00 2.25 15.31
CA TRP A 239 7.25 1.47 16.26
C TRP A 239 8.14 0.43 16.97
N GLY A 240 9.03 -0.24 16.22
CA GLY A 240 10.03 -1.15 16.75
C GLY A 240 11.03 -0.50 17.72
N PHE A 241 11.16 0.83 17.70
CA PHE A 241 11.91 1.60 18.71
C PHE A 241 11.03 2.18 19.83
N GLY A 242 9.71 1.88 19.81
CA GLY A 242 8.75 2.35 20.82
C GLY A 242 8.24 3.78 20.59
N GLY A 243 8.42 4.31 19.37
CA GLY A 243 7.91 5.62 18.96
C GLY A 243 6.73 5.51 18.00
N ALA A 244 6.32 6.66 17.43
CA ALA A 244 5.30 6.78 16.39
C ALA A 244 5.57 8.03 15.54
N ASN A 245 5.04 8.08 14.31
CA ASN A 245 5.11 9.31 13.53
C ASN A 245 4.16 10.37 14.07
N ALA A 246 2.93 9.97 14.43
CA ALA A 246 1.93 10.81 15.07
C ALA A 246 1.08 9.97 16.03
N ASN A 247 0.38 10.62 16.94
CA ASN A 247 -0.57 9.99 17.85
C ASN A 247 -2.03 10.23 17.41
N GLU A 248 -2.98 9.62 18.12
CA GLU A 248 -4.43 9.71 17.86
C GLU A 248 -4.99 11.14 18.02
N ASP A 249 -4.31 12.03 18.75
CA ASP A 249 -4.68 13.43 18.94
C ASP A 249 -4.18 14.34 17.80
N PHE A 250 -3.69 13.77 16.70
CA PHE A 250 -3.06 14.47 15.57
C PHE A 250 -1.78 15.23 15.93
N ALA A 251 -1.10 14.83 16.98
CA ALA A 251 0.19 15.40 17.33
C ALA A 251 1.32 14.57 16.71
N VAL A 252 2.21 15.22 15.96
CA VAL A 252 3.40 14.59 15.38
C VAL A 252 4.42 14.32 16.49
N THR A 253 4.90 13.09 16.57
CA THR A 253 5.82 12.58 17.61
C THR A 253 7.12 12.00 17.04
N ILE A 254 7.28 12.00 15.71
CA ILE A 254 8.44 11.40 15.01
C ILE A 254 9.80 11.94 15.48
N ASN A 255 9.84 13.16 16.00
CA ASN A 255 11.05 13.84 16.48
C ASN A 255 11.29 13.68 17.99
N GLU A 256 10.51 12.85 18.70
CA GLU A 256 10.73 12.47 20.08
C GLU A 256 11.90 11.48 20.22
N ASP A 257 12.27 11.12 21.45
CA ASP A 257 13.46 10.33 21.75
C ASP A 257 13.54 9.02 20.94
N ALA A 258 12.44 8.29 20.80
CA ALA A 258 12.41 7.01 20.07
C ALA A 258 12.67 7.18 18.55
N GLY A 259 12.08 8.19 17.93
CA GLY A 259 12.33 8.49 16.51
C GLY A 259 13.77 8.95 16.27
N VAL A 260 14.32 9.74 17.18
CA VAL A 260 15.74 10.15 17.12
C VAL A 260 16.66 8.94 17.30
N GLU A 261 16.37 8.05 18.27
CA GLU A 261 17.13 6.82 18.52
C GLU A 261 17.12 5.90 17.30
N TRP A 262 15.95 5.73 16.67
CA TRP A 262 15.81 4.95 15.43
C TRP A 262 16.73 5.45 14.33
N LEU A 263 16.63 6.72 13.94
CA LEU A 263 17.45 7.26 12.85
C LEU A 263 18.94 7.39 13.22
N GLU A 264 19.28 7.62 14.49
CA GLU A 264 20.67 7.62 14.96
C GLU A 264 21.29 6.22 14.86
N TRP A 265 20.52 5.16 15.20
CA TRP A 265 20.95 3.78 15.03
C TRP A 265 21.25 3.49 13.55
N GLN A 266 20.33 3.86 12.62
CA GLN A 266 20.52 3.68 11.18
C GLN A 266 21.72 4.48 10.66
N ARG A 267 21.85 5.74 11.06
CA ARG A 267 22.98 6.60 10.70
C ARG A 267 24.33 5.99 11.12
N LYS A 268 24.39 5.54 12.37
CA LYS A 268 25.60 4.89 12.90
C LYS A 268 25.93 3.62 12.14
N PHE A 269 24.97 2.75 11.93
CA PHE A 269 25.15 1.47 11.23
C PHE A 269 25.65 1.65 9.79
N ILE A 270 25.17 2.69 9.11
CA ILE A 270 25.56 3.01 7.73
C ILE A 270 26.90 3.76 7.66
N HIS A 271 27.06 4.86 8.41
CA HIS A 271 28.17 5.80 8.23
C HIS A 271 29.37 5.54 9.13
N GLU A 272 29.17 5.05 10.33
CA GLU A 272 30.24 4.80 11.31
C GLU A 272 30.70 3.35 11.27
N ASP A 273 29.78 2.41 11.47
CA ASP A 273 30.07 0.96 11.49
C ASP A 273 30.26 0.40 10.07
N LYS A 274 29.63 1.00 9.06
CA LYS A 274 29.73 0.65 7.62
C LYS A 274 29.25 -0.77 7.32
N PHE A 275 28.25 -1.24 8.04
CA PHE A 275 27.62 -2.54 7.82
C PHE A 275 26.36 -2.46 6.94
N GLY A 276 25.85 -1.25 6.66
CA GLY A 276 24.74 -1.00 5.77
C GLY A 276 25.01 0.12 4.78
N TYR A 277 24.08 0.32 3.86
CA TYR A 277 24.12 1.42 2.90
C TYR A 277 22.72 1.77 2.38
N MET A 278 22.57 3.01 1.89
CA MET A 278 21.40 3.42 1.14
C MET A 278 21.48 2.90 -0.29
N ALA A 279 20.54 2.03 -0.66
CA ALA A 279 20.46 1.43 -2.00
C ALA A 279 19.50 2.22 -2.90
N GLN A 280 19.79 2.23 -4.21
CA GLN A 280 18.83 2.73 -5.21
C GLN A 280 17.70 1.75 -5.44
N ALA A 281 17.96 0.45 -5.31
CA ALA A 281 16.98 -0.64 -5.43
C ALA A 281 17.41 -1.80 -4.52
N ALA A 282 17.05 -1.74 -3.24
CA ALA A 282 17.45 -2.73 -2.24
C ALA A 282 17.10 -4.17 -2.63
N GLY A 283 15.92 -4.39 -3.25
CA GLY A 283 15.51 -5.71 -3.74
C GLY A 283 16.40 -6.27 -4.84
N THR A 284 16.90 -5.41 -5.75
CA THR A 284 17.85 -5.82 -6.80
C THR A 284 19.21 -6.17 -6.20
N ASP A 285 19.67 -5.36 -5.27
CA ASP A 285 20.95 -5.57 -4.58
C ASP A 285 20.89 -6.86 -3.74
N PHE A 286 19.77 -7.11 -3.07
CA PHE A 286 19.54 -8.35 -2.32
C PHE A 286 19.52 -9.56 -3.26
N ALA A 287 18.75 -9.52 -4.34
CA ALA A 287 18.64 -10.63 -5.28
C ALA A 287 20.00 -10.96 -5.95
N SER A 288 20.87 -9.99 -6.13
CA SER A 288 22.25 -10.21 -6.62
C SER A 288 23.23 -10.72 -5.56
N GLY A 289 22.82 -10.76 -4.28
CA GLY A 289 23.62 -11.26 -3.16
C GLY A 289 24.73 -10.32 -2.68
N ILE A 290 24.69 -9.03 -3.03
CA ILE A 290 25.66 -8.01 -2.55
C ILE A 290 25.30 -7.44 -1.18
N THR A 291 24.10 -7.73 -0.69
CA THR A 291 23.68 -7.48 0.69
C THR A 291 23.09 -8.74 1.31
N ALA A 292 23.29 -8.90 2.62
CA ALA A 292 22.76 -10.04 3.38
C ALA A 292 21.35 -9.81 3.91
N GLY A 293 20.84 -8.57 3.92
CA GLY A 293 19.52 -8.25 4.44
C GLY A 293 18.89 -7.03 3.77
N MET A 294 17.57 -7.01 3.78
CA MET A 294 16.75 -5.87 3.37
C MET A 294 15.40 -5.88 4.10
N ARG A 295 14.75 -4.73 4.16
CA ARG A 295 13.32 -4.66 4.45
C ARG A 295 12.55 -4.89 3.15
N GLY A 296 11.43 -5.60 3.22
CA GLY A 296 10.61 -5.84 2.03
C GLY A 296 9.17 -6.18 2.40
N SER A 297 8.28 -6.10 1.43
CA SER A 297 6.86 -6.45 1.58
C SER A 297 6.65 -7.95 1.39
N THR A 298 5.66 -8.53 2.09
CA THR A 298 5.14 -9.89 1.78
C THR A 298 4.73 -10.01 0.31
N ALA A 299 4.21 -8.93 -0.30
CA ALA A 299 3.85 -8.86 -1.72
C ALA A 299 5.00 -9.14 -2.70
N GLY A 300 6.24 -9.04 -2.23
CA GLY A 300 7.44 -9.34 -3.01
C GLY A 300 7.99 -10.76 -2.80
N LEU A 301 7.38 -11.56 -1.92
CA LEU A 301 7.97 -12.83 -1.48
C LEU A 301 8.16 -13.83 -2.62
N THR A 302 7.14 -14.04 -3.44
CA THR A 302 7.21 -14.93 -4.61
C THR A 302 8.26 -14.45 -5.61
N GLY A 303 8.23 -13.16 -5.95
CA GLY A 303 9.20 -12.56 -6.88
C GLY A 303 10.64 -12.61 -6.37
N THR A 304 10.86 -12.34 -5.08
CA THR A 304 12.19 -12.39 -4.44
C THR A 304 12.72 -13.82 -4.41
N THR A 305 11.87 -14.80 -4.04
CA THR A 305 12.25 -16.23 -4.05
C THR A 305 12.65 -16.67 -5.45
N ALA A 306 11.88 -16.32 -6.47
CA ALA A 306 12.19 -16.64 -7.87
C ALA A 306 13.49 -15.96 -8.36
N ALA A 307 13.70 -14.69 -8.01
CA ALA A 307 14.90 -13.95 -8.41
C ALA A 307 16.21 -14.47 -7.78
N THR A 308 16.11 -15.15 -6.65
CA THR A 308 17.25 -15.72 -5.92
C THR A 308 17.46 -17.21 -6.17
N GLU A 309 16.58 -17.85 -6.96
CA GLU A 309 16.67 -19.28 -7.27
C GLU A 309 18.01 -19.61 -7.92
N GLY A 310 18.71 -20.61 -7.36
CA GLY A 310 20.03 -21.02 -7.82
C GLY A 310 21.18 -20.07 -7.42
N VAL A 311 20.90 -18.96 -6.75
CA VAL A 311 21.90 -18.01 -6.24
C VAL A 311 22.11 -18.22 -4.74
N PHE A 312 21.05 -18.14 -3.93
CA PHE A 312 21.06 -18.40 -2.48
C PHE A 312 19.65 -18.73 -1.97
N GLU A 313 19.58 -19.28 -0.76
CA GLU A 313 18.33 -19.52 -0.04
C GLU A 313 17.88 -18.25 0.71
N VAL A 314 16.65 -17.79 0.44
CA VAL A 314 16.02 -16.67 1.14
C VAL A 314 15.43 -17.14 2.47
N GLY A 315 15.69 -16.37 3.53
CA GLY A 315 14.93 -16.44 4.77
C GLY A 315 14.14 -15.17 4.97
N THR A 316 13.02 -15.26 5.69
CA THR A 316 12.27 -14.11 6.19
C THR A 316 12.15 -14.18 7.70
N ALA A 317 12.15 -13.02 8.35
CA ALA A 317 11.87 -12.83 9.75
C ALA A 317 10.81 -11.73 9.92
N PHE A 318 10.22 -11.64 11.09
CA PHE A 318 9.42 -10.46 11.44
C PHE A 318 10.25 -9.18 11.28
N MET A 319 9.59 -8.06 11.06
CA MET A 319 10.29 -6.78 11.13
C MET A 319 11.03 -6.67 12.47
N LEU A 320 12.26 -6.16 12.40
CA LEU A 320 13.12 -6.06 13.56
C LEU A 320 12.58 -5.00 14.52
N SER A 321 12.65 -5.29 15.81
CA SER A 321 12.39 -4.32 16.86
C SER A 321 13.60 -4.20 17.77
N LYS A 322 13.68 -3.13 18.54
CA LYS A 322 14.65 -3.02 19.63
C LYS A 322 14.32 -4.06 20.71
N GLU A 323 15.33 -4.58 21.39
CA GLU A 323 15.13 -5.56 22.48
C GLU A 323 14.10 -5.06 23.51
N GLY A 324 13.08 -5.88 23.76
CA GLY A 324 12.00 -5.56 24.70
C GLY A 324 10.86 -4.70 24.15
N GLN A 325 10.91 -4.30 22.88
CA GLN A 325 9.82 -3.61 22.18
C GLN A 325 8.93 -4.60 21.39
N GLU A 326 7.69 -4.21 21.15
CA GLU A 326 6.74 -4.98 20.35
C GLU A 326 7.13 -4.96 18.86
N LYS A 327 6.82 -6.05 18.15
CA LYS A 327 7.09 -6.20 16.71
C LYS A 327 5.91 -5.73 15.86
N GLN A 328 5.37 -4.53 16.14
CA GLN A 328 4.25 -3.97 15.40
C GLN A 328 4.66 -3.54 13.99
N VAL A 329 3.77 -3.74 13.04
CA VAL A 329 3.97 -3.35 11.65
C VAL A 329 2.73 -2.66 11.08
N PRO A 330 2.87 -1.71 10.14
CA PRO A 330 1.71 -1.18 9.46
C PRO A 330 1.11 -2.24 8.54
N THR A 331 -0.21 -2.24 8.43
CA THR A 331 -0.88 -2.87 7.30
C THR A 331 -0.40 -2.21 6.01
N GLY A 332 -0.42 -2.94 4.93
CA GLY A 332 0.03 -2.44 3.63
C GLY A 332 -0.82 -2.97 2.49
N GLY A 333 -0.43 -2.55 1.29
CA GLY A 333 -1.14 -2.93 0.08
C GLY A 333 -2.44 -2.16 -0.11
N SER A 334 -3.44 -2.74 -0.78
CA SER A 334 -4.62 -1.99 -1.21
C SER A 334 -5.90 -2.80 -1.14
N GLY A 335 -7.02 -2.09 -1.20
CA GLY A 335 -8.35 -2.68 -1.38
C GLY A 335 -9.01 -2.17 -2.65
N LEU A 336 -10.09 -2.82 -3.07
CA LEU A 336 -10.86 -2.50 -4.27
C LEU A 336 -11.96 -1.50 -3.95
N SER A 337 -12.10 -0.49 -4.81
CA SER A 337 -13.17 0.50 -4.78
C SER A 337 -13.90 0.55 -6.12
N ILE A 338 -15.21 0.74 -6.08
CA ILE A 338 -16.00 1.10 -7.26
C ILE A 338 -15.93 2.61 -7.46
N VAL A 339 -15.55 3.03 -8.65
CA VAL A 339 -15.56 4.45 -9.02
C VAL A 339 -16.98 4.84 -9.43
N ARG A 340 -17.48 5.95 -8.87
CA ARG A 340 -18.79 6.50 -9.32
C ARG A 340 -18.76 6.80 -10.80
N SER A 341 -19.75 6.30 -11.52
CA SER A 341 -19.88 6.46 -12.97
C SER A 341 -21.33 6.74 -13.37
N ASP A 342 -21.60 6.80 -14.67
CA ASP A 342 -22.93 7.04 -15.23
C ASP A 342 -23.76 5.74 -15.44
N SER A 343 -23.26 4.59 -14.96
CA SER A 343 -23.89 3.28 -15.22
C SER A 343 -23.96 2.41 -13.97
N GLN A 344 -25.19 2.15 -13.50
CA GLN A 344 -25.46 1.21 -12.43
C GLN A 344 -25.07 -0.23 -12.82
N ASP A 345 -25.35 -0.64 -14.07
CA ASP A 345 -25.02 -1.99 -14.56
C ASP A 345 -23.51 -2.29 -14.42
N ARG A 346 -22.64 -1.26 -14.62
CA ARG A 346 -21.19 -1.43 -14.42
C ARG A 346 -20.81 -1.51 -12.93
N HIS A 347 -21.50 -0.77 -12.07
CA HIS A 347 -21.28 -0.89 -10.63
C HIS A 347 -21.69 -2.27 -10.12
N ASP A 348 -22.84 -2.80 -10.56
CA ASP A 348 -23.30 -4.15 -10.23
C ASP A 348 -22.28 -5.20 -10.73
N ALA A 349 -21.77 -5.03 -11.95
CA ALA A 349 -20.74 -5.90 -12.51
C ALA A 349 -19.41 -5.88 -11.72
N CYS A 350 -19.01 -4.72 -11.18
CA CYS A 350 -17.85 -4.62 -10.28
C CYS A 350 -18.05 -5.40 -8.99
N ALA A 351 -19.24 -5.30 -8.39
CA ALA A 351 -19.59 -6.04 -7.17
C ALA A 351 -19.53 -7.58 -7.39
N GLU A 352 -19.97 -8.07 -8.56
CA GLU A 352 -19.84 -9.49 -8.90
C GLU A 352 -18.37 -9.94 -9.03
N LEU A 353 -17.51 -9.11 -9.60
CA LEU A 353 -16.07 -9.40 -9.62
C LEU A 353 -15.49 -9.42 -8.20
N PHE A 354 -15.86 -8.47 -7.34
CA PHE A 354 -15.39 -8.43 -5.95
C PHE A 354 -15.82 -9.68 -5.18
N ARG A 355 -17.07 -10.12 -5.34
CA ARG A 355 -17.58 -11.38 -4.79
C ARG A 355 -16.77 -12.59 -5.26
N PHE A 356 -16.42 -12.66 -6.55
CA PHE A 356 -15.59 -13.72 -7.10
C PHE A 356 -14.19 -13.73 -6.48
N LEU A 357 -13.54 -12.57 -6.38
CA LEU A 357 -12.19 -12.43 -5.79
C LEU A 357 -12.18 -12.69 -4.28
N ALA A 358 -13.31 -12.54 -3.58
CA ALA A 358 -13.48 -12.84 -2.16
C ALA A 358 -13.70 -14.33 -1.86
N GLN A 359 -13.72 -15.21 -2.86
CA GLN A 359 -13.76 -16.65 -2.62
C GLN A 359 -12.45 -17.11 -1.95
N PRO A 360 -12.49 -18.04 -0.97
CA PRO A 360 -11.30 -18.51 -0.27
C PRO A 360 -10.21 -19.04 -1.20
N GLU A 361 -10.58 -19.78 -2.24
CA GLU A 361 -9.67 -20.31 -3.23
C GLU A 361 -8.99 -19.20 -4.05
N LYS A 362 -9.73 -18.13 -4.41
CA LYS A 362 -9.18 -17.00 -5.17
C LYS A 362 -8.22 -16.17 -4.32
N SER A 363 -8.56 -15.94 -3.05
CA SER A 363 -7.65 -15.31 -2.10
C SER A 363 -6.39 -16.15 -1.86
N ALA A 364 -6.52 -17.48 -1.80
CA ALA A 364 -5.39 -18.41 -1.68
C ALA A 364 -4.49 -18.43 -2.92
N GLU A 365 -5.08 -18.43 -4.13
CA GLU A 365 -4.37 -18.36 -5.41
C GLU A 365 -3.58 -17.03 -5.52
N TRP A 366 -4.21 -15.91 -5.13
CA TRP A 366 -3.55 -14.61 -5.09
C TRP A 366 -2.34 -14.60 -4.14
N HIS A 367 -2.52 -15.13 -2.93
CA HIS A 367 -1.44 -15.30 -1.95
C HIS A 367 -0.28 -16.13 -2.51
N ALA A 368 -0.56 -17.31 -3.05
CA ALA A 368 0.46 -18.21 -3.57
C ALA A 368 1.23 -17.62 -4.76
N GLY A 369 0.52 -16.94 -5.67
CA GLY A 369 1.12 -16.38 -6.87
C GLY A 369 1.94 -15.11 -6.63
N THR A 370 1.62 -14.33 -5.59
CA THR A 370 2.20 -13.00 -5.39
C THR A 370 3.00 -12.87 -4.09
N GLY A 371 2.55 -13.50 -3.01
CA GLY A 371 3.02 -13.30 -1.65
C GLY A 371 2.22 -12.27 -0.85
N TYR A 372 1.28 -11.51 -1.47
CA TYR A 372 0.28 -10.76 -0.69
C TYR A 372 -0.41 -11.69 0.29
N VAL A 373 -0.74 -11.19 1.49
CA VAL A 373 -1.41 -12.04 2.49
C VAL A 373 -2.85 -12.36 2.07
N PRO A 374 -3.38 -13.54 2.42
CA PRO A 374 -4.76 -13.86 2.12
C PRO A 374 -5.69 -12.93 2.89
N ILE A 375 -6.62 -12.32 2.16
CA ILE A 375 -7.56 -11.33 2.72
C ILE A 375 -8.81 -11.96 3.32
N VAL A 376 -9.13 -13.19 2.92
CA VAL A 376 -10.32 -13.93 3.35
C VAL A 376 -9.92 -14.90 4.46
N LYS A 377 -10.63 -14.85 5.61
CA LYS A 377 -10.33 -15.70 6.78
C LYS A 377 -10.20 -17.18 6.44
N ALA A 378 -11.12 -17.70 5.63
CA ALA A 378 -11.13 -19.12 5.25
C ALA A 378 -10.01 -19.51 4.26
N ALA A 379 -9.33 -18.56 3.63
CA ALA A 379 -8.27 -18.85 2.67
C ALA A 379 -7.05 -19.54 3.30
N ALA A 380 -6.71 -19.18 4.54
CA ALA A 380 -5.62 -19.81 5.30
C ALA A 380 -5.84 -21.33 5.52
N ASP A 381 -7.09 -21.77 5.52
CA ASP A 381 -7.46 -23.17 5.70
C ASP A 381 -7.50 -24.00 4.41
N THR A 382 -7.32 -23.36 3.25
CA THR A 382 -7.27 -24.05 1.95
C THR A 382 -6.05 -24.97 1.84
N GLN A 383 -6.16 -26.00 0.98
CA GLN A 383 -5.02 -26.86 0.73
C GLN A 383 -3.88 -26.11 0.04
N THR A 384 -4.19 -25.16 -0.83
CA THR A 384 -3.21 -24.30 -1.52
C THR A 384 -2.28 -23.59 -0.52
N VAL A 385 -2.83 -22.91 0.49
CA VAL A 385 -2.02 -22.21 1.50
C VAL A 385 -1.23 -23.19 2.37
N LYS A 386 -1.84 -24.30 2.78
CA LYS A 386 -1.16 -25.33 3.59
C LYS A 386 0.03 -25.95 2.88
N ASP A 387 -0.12 -26.29 1.60
CA ASP A 387 0.96 -26.88 0.79
C ASP A 387 2.06 -25.83 0.56
N LEU A 388 1.70 -24.59 0.26
CA LEU A 388 2.64 -23.49 0.07
C LEU A 388 3.53 -23.26 1.31
N VAL A 389 2.93 -23.19 2.50
CA VAL A 389 3.68 -23.03 3.77
C VAL A 389 4.57 -24.23 4.06
N ALA A 390 4.12 -25.46 3.72
CA ALA A 390 4.92 -26.66 3.88
C ALA A 390 6.13 -26.70 2.94
N GLU A 391 5.99 -26.21 1.72
CA GLU A 391 7.06 -26.13 0.72
C GLU A 391 8.04 -24.98 0.99
N ASN A 392 7.52 -23.81 1.41
CA ASN A 392 8.33 -22.64 1.70
C ASN A 392 7.87 -21.97 3.02
N PRO A 393 8.59 -22.22 4.14
CA PRO A 393 8.25 -21.67 5.46
C PRO A 393 8.18 -20.15 5.53
N ASN A 394 8.78 -19.41 4.59
CA ASN A 394 8.72 -17.96 4.54
C ASN A 394 7.27 -17.43 4.43
N TYR A 395 6.38 -18.18 3.75
CA TYR A 395 4.95 -17.85 3.71
C TYR A 395 4.28 -18.01 5.08
N GLY A 396 4.75 -18.95 5.90
CA GLY A 396 4.31 -19.08 7.29
C GLY A 396 4.69 -17.88 8.15
N VAL A 397 5.89 -17.33 7.96
CA VAL A 397 6.32 -16.08 8.62
C VAL A 397 5.45 -14.91 8.17
N ALA A 398 5.15 -14.80 6.87
CA ALA A 398 4.28 -13.75 6.34
C ALA A 398 2.86 -13.79 6.93
N LEU A 399 2.29 -14.98 7.12
CA LEU A 399 0.99 -15.14 7.76
C LEU A 399 1.03 -14.80 9.25
N ALA A 400 2.05 -15.24 9.96
CA ALA A 400 2.20 -14.97 11.39
C ALA A 400 2.43 -13.48 11.68
N GLN A 401 3.04 -12.71 10.77
CA GLN A 401 3.24 -11.27 10.91
C GLN A 401 1.91 -10.50 10.99
N LEU A 402 0.82 -11.04 10.46
CA LEU A 402 -0.51 -10.41 10.51
C LEU A 402 -1.01 -10.14 11.95
N GLU A 403 -0.60 -10.96 12.92
CA GLU A 403 -0.96 -10.73 14.32
C GLU A 403 -0.38 -9.44 14.90
N ASN A 404 0.68 -8.92 14.26
CA ASN A 404 1.35 -7.69 14.66
C ASN A 404 0.95 -6.48 13.78
N ALA A 405 0.05 -6.68 12.81
CA ALA A 405 -0.33 -5.65 11.86
C ALA A 405 -1.42 -4.73 12.42
N ARG A 406 -1.23 -3.43 12.24
CA ARG A 406 -2.23 -2.41 12.55
C ARG A 406 -2.20 -1.29 11.49
N THR A 407 -3.25 -0.49 11.45
CA THR A 407 -3.30 0.66 10.55
C THR A 407 -2.18 1.65 10.84
N ALA A 408 -1.55 2.17 9.80
CA ALA A 408 -0.49 3.18 9.91
C ALA A 408 -1.02 4.51 10.47
N ASP A 409 -0.14 5.30 11.10
CA ASP A 409 -0.45 6.62 11.64
C ASP A 409 -0.96 7.58 10.56
N TYR A 410 -1.68 8.63 10.95
CA TYR A 410 -2.25 9.65 10.05
C TYR A 410 -1.28 10.23 9.01
N THR A 411 0.03 10.27 9.32
CA THR A 411 1.06 10.76 8.39
C THR A 411 1.22 9.89 7.14
N ASN A 412 0.78 8.63 7.18
CA ASN A 412 0.78 7.75 6.02
C ASN A 412 -0.52 7.80 5.19
N TRP A 413 -1.52 8.57 5.63
CA TRP A 413 -2.79 8.75 4.92
C TRP A 413 -2.69 9.75 3.77
N ASP A 414 -1.62 10.55 3.73
CA ASP A 414 -1.35 11.55 2.71
C ASP A 414 -0.04 11.26 1.96
N GLN A 415 -0.10 11.26 0.63
CA GLN A 415 1.06 10.98 -0.23
C GLN A 415 2.16 12.05 -0.10
N GLY A 416 1.82 13.28 0.24
CA GLY A 416 2.78 14.37 0.48
C GLY A 416 3.63 14.05 1.71
N SER A 417 2.99 13.69 2.81
CA SER A 417 3.65 13.29 4.07
C SER A 417 4.57 12.08 3.87
N VAL A 418 4.10 11.06 3.14
CA VAL A 418 4.92 9.89 2.78
C VAL A 418 6.19 10.30 2.03
N THR A 419 6.08 11.24 1.09
CA THR A 419 7.22 11.75 0.32
C THR A 419 8.22 12.52 1.21
N GLU A 420 7.73 13.35 2.14
CA GLU A 420 8.59 14.11 3.06
C GLU A 420 9.32 13.19 4.06
N ILE A 421 8.68 12.12 4.55
CA ILE A 421 9.32 11.10 5.40
C ILE A 421 10.46 10.41 4.63
N GLY A 422 10.22 10.00 3.38
CA GLY A 422 11.27 9.41 2.53
C GLY A 422 12.44 10.37 2.27
N ALA A 423 12.15 11.66 2.02
CA ALA A 423 13.18 12.68 1.82
C ALA A 423 14.02 12.92 3.10
N ALA A 424 13.41 12.83 4.28
CA ALA A 424 14.11 12.91 5.55
C ALA A 424 15.06 11.71 5.76
N GLN A 425 14.60 10.49 5.47
CA GLN A 425 15.44 9.29 5.48
C GLN A 425 16.64 9.42 4.55
N ALA A 426 16.42 9.92 3.33
CA ALA A 426 17.50 10.11 2.34
C ALA A 426 18.61 11.01 2.86
N GLN A 427 18.30 12.06 3.61
CA GLN A 427 19.30 12.93 4.23
C GLN A 427 20.15 12.20 5.28
N VAL A 428 19.53 11.31 6.06
CA VAL A 428 20.23 10.56 7.11
C VAL A 428 21.00 9.38 6.52
N TYR A 429 20.36 8.58 5.66
CA TYR A 429 20.97 7.37 5.09
C TYR A 429 22.02 7.68 4.01
N GLY A 430 21.77 8.72 3.20
CA GLY A 430 22.69 9.11 2.12
C GLY A 430 23.80 10.04 2.58
N ASP A 431 23.46 11.11 3.29
CA ASP A 431 24.37 12.21 3.62
C ASP A 431 24.91 12.13 5.07
N GLY A 432 24.40 11.23 5.91
CA GLY A 432 24.78 11.14 7.33
C GLY A 432 24.33 12.35 8.16
N ALA A 433 23.25 13.03 7.73
CA ALA A 433 22.73 14.21 8.41
C ALA A 433 22.36 13.91 9.86
N ASP A 434 22.32 14.95 10.69
CA ASP A 434 21.97 14.86 12.12
C ASP A 434 20.47 14.51 12.24
N PRO A 435 20.12 13.32 12.81
CA PRO A 435 18.73 12.85 12.88
C PRO A 435 17.79 13.81 13.60
N LYS A 436 18.23 14.39 14.73
CA LYS A 436 17.37 15.30 15.49
C LYS A 436 16.98 16.54 14.68
N LYS A 437 17.93 17.12 13.94
CA LYS A 437 17.65 18.29 13.09
C LYS A 437 16.74 17.97 11.93
N VAL A 438 16.94 16.80 11.31
CA VAL A 438 16.12 16.33 10.19
C VAL A 438 14.70 16.09 10.68
N LEU A 439 14.53 15.37 11.81
CA LEU A 439 13.22 15.06 12.36
C LEU A 439 12.49 16.29 12.90
N ASP A 440 13.18 17.28 13.48
CA ASP A 440 12.54 18.53 13.92
C ASP A 440 11.98 19.32 12.74
N ALA A 441 12.68 19.34 11.61
CA ALA A 441 12.19 19.98 10.39
C ALA A 441 11.02 19.23 9.78
N LEU A 442 11.12 17.90 9.72
CA LEU A 442 10.07 17.01 9.22
C LEU A 442 8.80 17.14 10.07
N ALA A 443 8.94 17.08 11.40
CA ALA A 443 7.79 17.18 12.31
C ALA A 443 6.99 18.46 12.12
N ALA A 444 7.65 19.58 11.87
CA ALA A 444 6.96 20.84 11.59
C ALA A 444 6.13 20.80 10.29
N THR A 445 6.67 20.17 9.22
CA THR A 445 5.96 20.00 7.96
C THR A 445 4.79 19.03 8.09
N LEU A 446 5.00 17.87 8.76
CA LEU A 446 3.94 16.91 8.98
C LEU A 446 2.81 17.47 9.84
N GLN A 447 3.14 18.27 10.87
CA GLN A 447 2.11 18.89 11.72
C GLN A 447 1.23 19.87 10.94
N GLU A 448 1.83 20.68 10.06
CA GLU A 448 1.07 21.57 9.18
C GLU A 448 0.09 20.78 8.29
N THR A 449 0.56 19.67 7.70
CA THR A 449 -0.27 18.78 6.87
C THR A 449 -1.40 18.13 7.69
N LEU A 450 -1.11 17.63 8.89
CA LEU A 450 -2.14 17.03 9.76
C LEU A 450 -3.18 18.06 10.22
N ASP A 451 -2.75 19.29 10.55
CA ASP A 451 -3.67 20.37 10.95
C ASP A 451 -4.59 20.78 9.79
N ASP A 452 -4.07 20.80 8.56
CA ASP A 452 -4.83 21.14 7.35
C ASP A 452 -5.86 20.05 6.99
N ASN A 453 -5.56 18.77 7.26
CA ASN A 453 -6.42 17.63 6.93
C ASN A 453 -7.28 17.15 8.12
N ARG A 454 -7.14 17.74 9.30
CA ARG A 454 -7.78 17.29 10.54
C ARG A 454 -9.29 17.10 10.40
N GLU A 455 -10.00 18.11 9.88
CA GLU A 455 -11.47 18.06 9.71
C GLU A 455 -11.89 16.88 8.81
N ASP A 456 -11.13 16.63 7.75
CA ASP A 456 -11.40 15.53 6.81
C ASP A 456 -11.11 14.16 7.44
N TYR A 457 -10.07 14.02 8.25
CA TYR A 457 -9.71 12.77 8.94
C TYR A 457 -10.66 12.48 10.12
N GLU A 458 -11.04 13.47 10.90
CA GLU A 458 -12.04 13.32 11.97
C GLU A 458 -13.41 12.91 11.40
N ALA A 459 -13.78 13.39 10.20
CA ALA A 459 -15.04 13.06 9.54
C ALA A 459 -15.13 11.60 9.07
N VAL A 460 -14.00 10.87 8.99
CA VAL A 460 -13.96 9.45 8.65
C VAL A 460 -14.53 8.58 9.77
N GLU A 461 -14.47 9.06 11.03
CA GLU A 461 -14.88 8.29 12.22
C GLU A 461 -14.17 6.93 12.30
N PHE A 462 -12.85 6.92 12.08
CA PHE A 462 -12.06 5.69 12.01
C PHE A 462 -11.99 4.97 13.37
N GLU A 463 -12.36 3.68 13.39
CA GLU A 463 -12.42 2.85 14.60
C GLU A 463 -11.26 1.82 14.71
N GLY A 464 -10.30 1.83 13.77
CA GLY A 464 -9.29 0.78 13.61
C GLY A 464 -7.97 0.98 14.38
N TRP A 465 -7.93 1.82 15.42
CA TRP A 465 -6.71 2.07 16.21
C TRP A 465 -6.37 0.99 17.26
N ASN A 466 -7.30 0.06 17.57
CA ASN A 466 -7.20 -0.93 18.65
C ASN A 466 -6.68 -2.29 18.15
#